data_9c2e888ce6b4e9e5fe545edd1994a4b1
#
_entry.id   9c2e888ce6b4e9e5fe545edd1994a4b1
#
_cell.length_a   1.000
_cell.length_b   1.000
_cell.length_c   1.000
_cell.angle_alpha   90.00
_cell.angle_beta   90.00
_cell.angle_gamma   90.00
#
_symmetry.space_group_name_H-M   'P 1'
#
loop_
_entity.id
_entity.type
_entity.pdbx_description
1 polymer ?
#
loop_
_entity_poly.entity_id
_entity_poly.type
_entity_poly.pdbx_seq_one_letter_code
_entity_poly.pdbx_strand_id
1 'polypeptide(L)'
;MKKILMGISLGCFALVSGCTSIQVNNAKSFNAESLKYICIAHNPKVIIKDFDGIVERSFARHGISSRTFNNEADLKNCNTVLHYTALRSWDFAPYMTYAQFNLLKDGQQVSESSFKLKGNGGLALNKWRSTETKVNELVDVLLGVKPSVN
;
A
#
# COMPACT_ATOMS: atom_id res chain seq x y z
N MET A 1 2.10 9.46 -65.40
CA MET A 1 2.06 10.17 -64.12
C MET A 1 1.51 9.21 -63.08
N LYS A 2 2.38 8.53 -62.34
CA LYS A 2 2.00 7.57 -61.27
C LYS A 2 2.05 8.31 -59.93
N LYS A 3 0.89 8.49 -59.29
CA LYS A 3 0.79 9.03 -57.93
C LYS A 3 1.09 7.90 -56.94
N ILE A 4 2.21 8.02 -56.24
CA ILE A 4 2.59 7.14 -55.11
C ILE A 4 1.85 7.65 -53.88
N LEU A 5 0.85 6.89 -53.38
CA LEU A 5 0.20 7.11 -52.09
C LEU A 5 1.11 6.52 -51.00
N MET A 6 1.74 7.39 -50.28
CA MET A 6 2.56 7.05 -49.11
C MET A 6 1.63 6.87 -47.92
N GLY A 7 1.32 5.61 -47.59
CA GLY A 7 0.52 5.26 -46.41
C GLY A 7 1.33 5.44 -45.13
N ILE A 8 0.96 6.43 -44.31
CA ILE A 8 1.50 6.63 -42.99
C ILE A 8 0.83 5.61 -42.06
N SER A 9 1.56 4.54 -41.73
CA SER A 9 1.16 3.59 -40.69
C SER A 9 1.33 4.24 -39.32
N LEU A 10 0.23 4.74 -38.76
CA LEU A 10 0.18 5.26 -37.40
C LEU A 10 0.20 4.09 -36.42
N GLY A 11 1.39 3.73 -35.97
CA GLY A 11 1.59 2.69 -34.95
C GLY A 11 0.92 3.09 -33.64
N CYS A 12 -0.17 2.41 -33.31
CA CYS A 12 -0.87 2.54 -32.02
C CYS A 12 0.01 1.95 -30.91
N PHE A 13 0.80 2.79 -30.25
CA PHE A 13 1.51 2.41 -29.01
C PHE A 13 0.45 2.25 -27.90
N ALA A 14 -0.03 1.02 -27.74
CA ALA A 14 -0.81 0.65 -26.57
C ALA A 14 0.10 0.74 -25.34
N LEU A 15 -0.05 1.81 -24.56
CA LEU A 15 0.55 1.95 -23.23
C LEU A 15 -0.04 0.84 -22.36
N VAL A 16 0.70 -0.23 -22.15
CA VAL A 16 0.37 -1.27 -21.19
C VAL A 16 0.60 -0.69 -19.80
N SER A 17 -0.41 -0.02 -19.27
CA SER A 17 -0.46 0.40 -17.88
C SER A 17 -0.42 -0.85 -17.02
N GLY A 18 0.73 -1.13 -16.40
CA GLY A 18 0.88 -2.22 -15.43
C GLY A 18 -0.10 -1.98 -14.27
N CYS A 19 -1.21 -2.70 -14.27
CA CYS A 19 -2.27 -2.50 -13.29
C CYS A 19 -1.86 -3.09 -11.93
N THR A 20 -1.39 -2.24 -11.03
CA THR A 20 -1.54 -2.48 -9.59
C THR A 20 -2.96 -2.08 -9.19
N SER A 21 -3.62 -2.88 -8.34
CA SER A 21 -4.88 -2.45 -7.74
C SER A 21 -4.64 -2.09 -6.29
N ILE A 22 -4.90 -0.84 -5.95
CA ILE A 22 -5.07 -0.40 -4.57
C ILE A 22 -6.57 -0.28 -4.32
N GLN A 23 -7.04 -0.90 -3.25
CA GLN A 23 -8.44 -0.83 -2.82
C GLN A 23 -8.49 -0.23 -1.42
N VAL A 24 -9.54 0.52 -1.15
CA VAL A 24 -9.79 1.13 0.15
C VAL A 24 -11.27 0.95 0.51
N ASN A 25 -11.52 0.66 1.77
CA ASN A 25 -12.85 0.59 2.36
C ASN A 25 -12.84 1.32 3.70
N ASN A 26 -13.46 2.50 3.73
CA ASN A 26 -13.52 3.34 4.91
C ASN A 26 -14.95 3.39 5.46
N ALA A 27 -15.08 3.32 6.78
CA ALA A 27 -16.36 3.60 7.42
C ALA A 27 -16.77 5.05 7.16
N LYS A 28 -18.05 5.30 6.95
CA LYS A 28 -18.59 6.64 6.62
C LYS A 28 -18.30 7.70 7.70
N SER A 29 -18.09 7.27 8.95
CA SER A 29 -17.80 8.12 10.09
C SER A 29 -16.31 8.27 10.37
N PHE A 30 -15.43 7.64 9.58
CA PHE A 30 -14.01 7.67 9.82
C PHE A 30 -13.42 9.04 9.44
N ASN A 31 -12.76 9.68 10.41
CA ASN A 31 -12.00 10.92 10.22
C ASN A 31 -10.54 10.71 10.62
N ALA A 32 -9.66 10.67 9.64
CA ALA A 32 -8.22 10.49 9.83
C ALA A 32 -7.55 11.67 10.57
N GLU A 33 -8.09 12.89 10.45
CA GLU A 33 -7.54 14.08 11.13
C GLU A 33 -7.58 13.96 12.67
N SER A 34 -8.49 13.11 13.20
CA SER A 34 -8.59 12.84 14.63
C SER A 34 -7.50 11.89 15.14
N LEU A 35 -6.77 11.23 14.25
CA LEU A 35 -5.73 10.27 14.62
C LEU A 35 -4.44 11.01 15.00
N LYS A 36 -3.99 10.80 16.24
CA LYS A 36 -2.72 11.33 16.73
C LYS A 36 -1.70 10.24 17.02
N TYR A 37 -2.19 9.06 17.41
CA TYR A 37 -1.36 7.94 17.79
C TYR A 37 -1.97 6.61 17.35
N ILE A 38 -1.16 5.72 16.84
CA ILE A 38 -1.55 4.38 16.37
C ILE A 38 -0.59 3.34 16.94
N CYS A 39 -1.14 2.30 17.54
CA CYS A 39 -0.40 1.10 17.90
C CYS A 39 -0.37 0.15 16.71
N ILE A 40 0.80 -0.32 16.33
CA ILE A 40 0.97 -1.28 15.24
C ILE A 40 1.17 -2.66 15.87
N ALA A 41 0.31 -3.60 15.51
CA ALA A 41 0.45 -4.99 15.92
C ALA A 41 1.51 -5.68 15.02
N HIS A 42 2.66 -6.03 15.59
CA HIS A 42 3.69 -6.76 14.86
C HIS A 42 3.17 -8.09 14.30
N ASN A 43 3.41 -8.34 13.03
CA ASN A 43 3.06 -9.60 12.40
C ASN A 43 4.33 -10.42 12.06
N PRO A 44 4.69 -11.44 12.85
CA PRO A 44 5.91 -12.22 12.64
C PRO A 44 5.90 -13.05 11.34
N LYS A 45 4.74 -13.19 10.69
CA LYS A 45 4.63 -13.86 9.39
C LYS A 45 5.10 -12.97 8.23
N VAL A 46 5.25 -11.67 8.45
CA VAL A 46 5.73 -10.72 7.43
C VAL A 46 7.25 -10.72 7.45
N ILE A 47 7.86 -11.32 6.44
CA ILE A 47 9.31 -11.49 6.31
C ILE A 47 9.98 -10.42 5.43
N ILE A 48 9.31 -9.29 5.21
CA ILE A 48 9.87 -8.13 4.51
C ILE A 48 10.73 -7.35 5.49
N LYS A 49 11.99 -7.12 5.11
CA LYS A 49 12.94 -6.41 5.98
C LYS A 49 12.42 -5.02 6.38
N ASP A 50 12.53 -4.69 7.65
CA ASP A 50 12.15 -3.39 8.24
C ASP A 50 10.70 -2.96 7.94
N PHE A 51 9.78 -3.93 7.80
CA PHE A 51 8.39 -3.60 7.41
C PHE A 51 7.69 -2.73 8.44
N ASP A 52 7.86 -3.02 9.74
CA ASP A 52 7.31 -2.21 10.82
C ASP A 52 7.82 -0.77 10.77
N GLY A 53 9.14 -0.59 10.63
CA GLY A 53 9.74 0.73 10.51
C GLY A 53 9.27 1.51 9.28
N ILE A 54 9.05 0.82 8.15
CA ILE A 54 8.46 1.43 6.96
C ILE A 54 7.03 1.92 7.24
N VAL A 55 6.22 1.11 7.92
CA VAL A 55 4.84 1.47 8.30
C VAL A 55 4.85 2.68 9.25
N GLU A 56 5.70 2.67 10.28
CA GLU A 56 5.84 3.79 11.22
C GLU A 56 6.21 5.10 10.51
N ARG A 57 7.21 5.07 9.63
CA ARG A 57 7.61 6.24 8.83
C ARG A 57 6.49 6.74 7.92
N SER A 58 5.70 5.80 7.37
CA SER A 58 4.58 6.16 6.52
C SER A 58 3.49 6.93 7.26
N PHE A 59 3.16 6.55 8.50
CA PHE A 59 2.24 7.33 9.34
C PHE A 59 2.85 8.67 9.78
N ALA A 60 4.15 8.70 10.09
CA ALA A 60 4.85 9.93 10.47
C ALA A 60 4.79 11.01 9.38
N ARG A 61 4.74 10.65 8.09
CA ARG A 61 4.52 11.59 6.97
C ARG A 61 3.22 12.39 7.11
N HIS A 62 2.21 11.81 7.78
CA HIS A 62 0.92 12.45 8.05
C HIS A 62 0.83 13.08 9.43
N GLY A 63 1.96 13.22 10.14
CA GLY A 63 1.98 13.77 11.49
C GLY A 63 1.35 12.86 12.55
N ILE A 64 1.19 11.57 12.25
CA ILE A 64 0.63 10.56 13.14
C ILE A 64 1.79 9.81 13.78
N SER A 65 1.89 9.86 15.10
CA SER A 65 2.85 9.06 15.86
C SER A 65 2.40 7.60 15.87
N SER A 66 3.35 6.68 15.78
CA SER A 66 3.03 5.24 15.86
C SER A 66 4.14 4.47 16.54
N ARG A 67 3.80 3.31 17.07
CA ARG A 67 4.75 2.37 17.68
C ARG A 67 4.29 0.94 17.45
N THR A 68 5.26 0.08 17.17
CA THR A 68 5.03 -1.35 16.98
C THR A 68 5.13 -2.09 18.33
N PHE A 69 4.20 -3.01 18.55
CA PHE A 69 4.10 -3.87 19.72
C PHE A 69 4.13 -5.34 19.31
N ASN A 70 4.99 -6.12 19.98
CA ASN A 70 5.13 -7.55 19.72
C ASN A 70 4.12 -8.41 20.49
N ASN A 71 3.47 -7.84 21.49
CA ASN A 71 2.56 -8.52 22.40
C ASN A 71 1.14 -7.97 22.28
N GLU A 72 0.15 -8.84 22.10
CA GLU A 72 -1.26 -8.41 22.10
C GLU A 72 -1.70 -7.80 23.43
N ALA A 73 -1.07 -8.20 24.54
CA ALA A 73 -1.37 -7.63 25.85
C ALA A 73 -1.09 -6.12 25.91
N ASP A 74 -0.05 -5.66 25.21
CA ASP A 74 0.35 -4.25 25.17
C ASP A 74 -0.62 -3.41 24.32
N LEU A 75 -1.34 -4.05 23.39
CA LEU A 75 -2.33 -3.40 22.53
C LEU A 75 -3.65 -3.09 23.24
N LYS A 76 -3.92 -3.71 24.40
CA LYS A 76 -5.18 -3.50 25.15
C LYS A 76 -5.42 -2.05 25.58
N ASN A 77 -4.36 -1.28 25.73
CA ASN A 77 -4.43 0.13 26.10
C ASN A 77 -4.45 1.09 24.90
N CYS A 78 -4.54 0.54 23.70
CA CYS A 78 -4.52 1.30 22.46
C CYS A 78 -5.93 1.51 21.92
N ASN A 79 -6.37 2.76 21.79
CA ASN A 79 -7.66 3.06 21.21
C ASN A 79 -7.68 2.83 19.68
N THR A 80 -6.52 2.98 19.03
CA THR A 80 -6.39 2.77 17.59
C THR A 80 -5.27 1.79 17.31
N VAL A 81 -5.59 0.68 16.66
CA VAL A 81 -4.66 -0.41 16.36
C VAL A 81 -4.65 -0.68 14.86
N LEU A 82 -3.45 -0.76 14.29
CA LEU A 82 -3.23 -1.24 12.95
C LEU A 82 -2.84 -2.71 12.98
N HIS A 83 -3.62 -3.55 12.31
CA HIS A 83 -3.21 -4.90 11.92
C HIS A 83 -2.83 -4.89 10.45
N TYR A 84 -1.79 -5.64 10.10
CA TYR A 84 -1.34 -5.73 8.72
C TYR A 84 -0.93 -7.14 8.35
N THR A 85 -0.95 -7.42 7.07
CA THR A 85 -0.25 -8.55 6.45
C THR A 85 0.46 -8.09 5.19
N ALA A 86 1.56 -8.75 4.83
CA ALA A 86 2.25 -8.50 3.58
C ALA A 86 2.92 -9.76 3.07
N LEU A 87 2.94 -9.91 1.75
CA LEU A 87 3.57 -11.02 1.06
C LEU A 87 4.62 -10.49 0.10
N ARG A 88 5.71 -11.23 -0.04
CA ARG A 88 6.74 -10.95 -1.03
C ARG A 88 6.93 -12.14 -1.96
N SER A 89 7.40 -11.86 -3.15
CA SER A 89 7.96 -12.85 -4.07
C SER A 89 9.40 -12.47 -4.41
N TRP A 90 10.06 -13.34 -5.17
CA TRP A 90 11.44 -13.15 -5.57
C TRP A 90 11.58 -13.41 -7.07
N ASP A 91 12.24 -12.47 -7.77
CA ASP A 91 12.56 -12.55 -9.18
C ASP A 91 13.68 -11.54 -9.45
N PHE A 92 14.93 -11.96 -9.59
CA PHE A 92 16.15 -11.15 -9.58
C PHE A 92 16.35 -10.34 -8.29
N ALA A 93 15.28 -9.81 -7.70
CA ALA A 93 15.26 -9.13 -6.41
C ALA A 93 13.92 -9.40 -5.70
N PRO A 94 13.88 -9.33 -4.34
CA PRO A 94 12.63 -9.45 -3.61
C PRO A 94 11.73 -8.24 -3.86
N TYR A 95 10.41 -8.48 -4.01
CA TYR A 95 9.41 -7.44 -4.18
C TYR A 95 8.09 -7.80 -3.49
N MET A 96 7.40 -6.79 -2.99
CA MET A 96 6.09 -6.96 -2.36
C MET A 96 5.01 -7.24 -3.40
N THR A 97 4.26 -8.32 -3.22
CA THR A 97 3.18 -8.76 -4.12
C THR A 97 1.80 -8.45 -3.58
N TYR A 98 1.68 -8.40 -2.27
CA TYR A 98 0.43 -8.13 -1.57
C TYR A 98 0.71 -7.42 -0.25
N ALA A 99 -0.17 -6.53 0.16
CA ALA A 99 -0.27 -6.04 1.52
C ALA A 99 -1.71 -5.64 1.82
N GLN A 100 -2.11 -5.79 3.07
CA GLN A 100 -3.41 -5.35 3.58
C GLN A 100 -3.23 -4.73 4.94
N PHE A 101 -3.87 -3.60 5.15
CA PHE A 101 -3.89 -2.83 6.38
C PHE A 101 -5.32 -2.74 6.88
N ASN A 102 -5.54 -3.09 8.14
CA ASN A 102 -6.83 -2.99 8.82
C ASN A 102 -6.66 -2.07 10.03
N LEU A 103 -7.28 -0.91 9.99
CA LEU A 103 -7.27 0.06 11.08
C LEU A 103 -8.52 -0.12 11.94
N LEU A 104 -8.30 -0.44 13.20
CA LEU A 104 -9.35 -0.57 14.20
C LEU A 104 -9.30 0.60 15.18
N LYS A 105 -10.45 1.18 15.50
CA LYS A 105 -10.63 2.17 16.56
C LYS A 105 -11.65 1.63 17.55
N ASP A 106 -11.28 1.60 18.84
CA ASP A 106 -12.10 1.03 19.91
C ASP A 106 -12.62 -0.39 19.58
N GLY A 107 -11.76 -1.20 18.95
CA GLY A 107 -12.05 -2.57 18.53
C GLY A 107 -12.91 -2.73 17.28
N GLN A 108 -13.34 -1.65 16.64
CA GLN A 108 -14.13 -1.67 15.40
C GLN A 108 -13.26 -1.27 14.22
N GLN A 109 -13.36 -2.02 13.10
CA GLN A 109 -12.67 -1.65 11.87
C GLN A 109 -13.24 -0.36 11.28
N VAL A 110 -12.40 0.66 11.17
CA VAL A 110 -12.78 1.99 10.66
C VAL A 110 -12.22 2.25 9.27
N SER A 111 -11.13 1.59 8.91
CA SER A 111 -10.54 1.71 7.56
C SER A 111 -9.78 0.44 7.20
N GLU A 112 -9.79 0.13 5.92
CA GLU A 112 -9.02 -0.95 5.32
C GLU A 112 -8.42 -0.48 4.01
N SER A 113 -7.16 -0.83 3.76
CA SER A 113 -6.55 -0.66 2.45
C SER A 113 -5.79 -1.92 2.05
N SER A 114 -5.80 -2.23 0.76
CA SER A 114 -5.06 -3.36 0.24
C SER A 114 -4.36 -3.03 -1.08
N PHE A 115 -3.20 -3.63 -1.26
CA PHE A 115 -2.40 -3.61 -2.47
C PHE A 115 -2.29 -5.04 -3.00
N LYS A 116 -2.53 -5.22 -4.28
CA LYS A 116 -2.31 -6.50 -4.96
C LYS A 116 -1.64 -6.28 -6.31
N LEU A 117 -0.52 -6.95 -6.52
CA LEU A 117 0.15 -6.97 -7.81
C LEU A 117 -0.61 -7.92 -8.75
N LYS A 118 -1.11 -7.40 -9.88
CA LYS A 118 -1.82 -8.21 -10.88
C LYS A 118 -0.84 -9.03 -11.73
N GLY A 119 -1.28 -10.22 -12.16
CA GLY A 119 -0.52 -11.04 -13.13
C GLY A 119 0.79 -11.61 -12.59
N ASN A 120 0.88 -11.92 -11.29
CA ASN A 120 2.10 -12.44 -10.64
C ASN A 120 3.37 -11.61 -10.96
N GLY A 121 3.17 -10.34 -11.30
CA GLY A 121 4.27 -9.41 -11.57
C GLY A 121 4.89 -9.51 -12.96
N GLY A 122 4.58 -10.47 -13.81
CA GLY A 122 5.04 -10.62 -15.18
C GLY A 122 6.09 -9.59 -15.65
N LEU A 123 5.86 -8.90 -16.76
CA LEU A 123 6.67 -7.77 -17.26
C LEU A 123 6.29 -6.42 -16.65
N ALA A 124 5.48 -6.39 -15.58
CA ALA A 124 5.08 -5.14 -14.94
C ALA A 124 6.29 -4.44 -14.31
N LEU A 125 6.77 -3.36 -14.90
CA LEU A 125 7.94 -2.60 -14.45
C LEU A 125 7.76 -2.04 -13.02
N ASN A 126 6.53 -1.81 -12.58
CA ASN A 126 6.20 -1.31 -11.25
C ASN A 126 6.31 -2.36 -10.14
N LYS A 127 6.56 -3.63 -10.46
CA LYS A 127 6.76 -4.67 -9.43
C LYS A 127 7.95 -4.39 -8.53
N TRP A 128 9.01 -3.78 -9.08
CA TRP A 128 10.23 -3.42 -8.37
C TRP A 128 10.21 -2.05 -7.69
N ARG A 129 9.09 -1.32 -7.76
CA ARG A 129 8.93 -0.13 -6.91
C ARG A 129 9.19 -0.51 -5.45
N SER A 130 9.82 0.38 -4.71
CA SER A 130 10.21 0.09 -3.33
C SER A 130 9.02 -0.31 -2.47
N THR A 131 9.26 -1.14 -1.46
CA THR A 131 8.24 -1.48 -0.47
C THR A 131 7.70 -0.22 0.20
N GLU A 132 8.58 0.72 0.53
CA GLU A 132 8.21 1.99 1.16
C GLU A 132 7.26 2.82 0.30
N THR A 133 7.50 2.94 -1.01
CA THR A 133 6.58 3.64 -1.92
C THR A 133 5.19 3.00 -1.90
N LYS A 134 5.11 1.67 -1.97
CA LYS A 134 3.84 0.94 -1.96
C LYS A 134 3.11 1.07 -0.61
N VAL A 135 3.84 1.03 0.50
CA VAL A 135 3.29 1.22 1.85
C VAL A 135 2.80 2.66 2.03
N ASN A 136 3.54 3.65 1.54
CA ASN A 136 3.10 5.05 1.56
C ASN A 136 1.76 5.24 0.86
N GLU A 137 1.60 4.66 -0.33
CA GLU A 137 0.32 4.70 -1.07
C GLU A 137 -0.82 3.99 -0.30
N LEU A 138 -0.52 2.86 0.37
CA LEU A 138 -1.50 2.16 1.20
C LEU A 138 -1.95 2.98 2.41
N VAL A 139 -1.02 3.66 3.08
CA VAL A 139 -1.33 4.54 4.21
C VAL A 139 -2.08 5.77 3.73
N ASP A 140 -1.70 6.37 2.60
CA ASP A 140 -2.42 7.51 2.01
C ASP A 140 -3.90 7.15 1.82
N VAL A 141 -4.22 6.05 1.12
CA VAL A 141 -5.60 5.65 0.90
C VAL A 141 -6.31 5.18 2.18
N LEU A 142 -5.59 4.53 3.11
CA LEU A 142 -6.12 4.15 4.42
C LEU A 142 -6.62 5.36 5.20
N LEU A 143 -5.94 6.49 5.07
CA LEU A 143 -6.27 7.77 5.71
C LEU A 143 -7.22 8.63 4.87
N GLY A 144 -7.68 8.14 3.71
CA GLY A 144 -8.56 8.88 2.80
C GLY A 144 -7.87 9.99 2.01
N VAL A 145 -6.54 9.98 1.95
CA VAL A 145 -5.73 10.91 1.16
C VAL A 145 -5.50 10.31 -0.23
N LYS A 146 -5.56 11.15 -1.26
CA LYS A 146 -5.19 10.68 -2.62
C LYS A 146 -3.71 10.34 -2.66
N PRO A 147 -3.33 9.16 -3.19
CA PRO A 147 -1.92 8.81 -3.33
C PRO A 147 -1.19 9.86 -4.17
N SER A 148 -0.03 10.29 -3.70
CA SER A 148 0.87 11.11 -4.50
C SER A 148 1.44 10.23 -5.60
N VAL A 149 0.96 10.40 -6.83
CA VAL A 149 1.52 9.74 -8.02
C VAL A 149 2.80 10.49 -8.37
N ASN A 150 3.95 9.94 -7.98
CA ASN A 150 5.27 10.34 -8.48
C ASN A 150 5.69 9.37 -9.59
#